data_1f91881509178c2a903972b448fc16fd
#
_entry.id   1f91881509178c2a903972b448fc16fd
#
_cell.length_a   1.000
_cell.length_b   1.000
_cell.length_c   1.000
_cell.angle_alpha   90.00
_cell.angle_beta   90.00
_cell.angle_gamma   90.00
#
_symmetry.space_group_name_H-M   'P 1'
#
loop_
_entity.id
_entity.type
_entity.pdbx_description
1 polymer ?
#
loop_
_entity_poly.entity_id
_entity_poly.type
_entity_poly.pdbx_seq_one_letter_code
_entity_poly.pdbx_strand_id
1 'polypeptide(L)'
;MIHRKTQAQWFGFSVLYFFLFLAGLHSAQAAAGSPTKVVLTVGAVSEREGVLYVALDQGFFRKHGVDLTLVQVRSGPIGIAALSSGESQLNWGSVSAANLGAIAEGADLVFVASFINKLTGNVVSNPRIRNPPELKGKSIGINSLGGGAWIFTMLTLDYWGLVPERDKIQFRALGDQSVIAQGVLGGTVDAAFLGYTYGKILESKGFRILADVEKLPIPYQGSGLLAQRGFAASSPGTIENVLRALLDSLAFIHNPANKPQVMKSLAKGLRLKRVEDAGDGYQIMLGLYEKKIYPNVDGIGNVIRLLGQSNEKIRRLKAAELVDDSVVRKLEKEGRL
;
A
#
# COMPACT_ATOMS: atom_id res chain seq x y z
N MET A 1 82.53 -45.83 11.81
CA MET A 1 82.11 -45.59 13.22
C MET A 1 81.46 -44.26 13.32
N ILE A 2 80.35 -44.20 14.05
CA ILE A 2 79.67 -43.02 14.56
C ILE A 2 78.62 -42.39 13.69
N HIS A 3 77.37 -42.81 13.96
CA HIS A 3 76.13 -42.09 14.11
C HIS A 3 75.69 -41.01 13.10
N ARG A 4 74.77 -41.38 12.26
CA ARG A 4 73.66 -40.54 11.68
C ARG A 4 72.32 -41.16 12.02
N LYS A 5 71.66 -40.71 13.04
CA LYS A 5 70.26 -40.87 13.29
C LYS A 5 69.75 -39.62 14.03
N THR A 6 68.59 -39.18 13.68
CA THR A 6 67.75 -38.13 14.32
C THR A 6 67.69 -36.76 13.61
N GLN A 7 66.97 -36.68 12.46
CA GLN A 7 66.39 -35.43 12.02
C GLN A 7 65.05 -35.63 11.20
N ALA A 8 64.32 -36.74 11.43
CA ALA A 8 63.11 -37.03 10.63
C ALA A 8 61.80 -37.03 11.43
N GLN A 9 61.75 -36.49 12.67
CA GLN A 9 60.55 -36.57 13.50
C GLN A 9 59.88 -35.24 13.88
N TRP A 10 60.38 -34.09 13.41
CA TRP A 10 59.79 -32.79 13.78
C TRP A 10 58.99 -32.10 12.67
N PHE A 11 58.96 -32.65 11.46
CA PHE A 11 58.21 -32.08 10.34
C PHE A 11 56.74 -32.58 10.24
N GLY A 12 56.39 -33.64 10.94
CA GLY A 12 55.04 -34.25 10.86
C GLY A 12 53.98 -33.54 11.73
N PHE A 13 54.37 -32.88 12.80
CA PHE A 13 53.41 -32.26 13.75
C PHE A 13 52.99 -30.86 13.35
N SER A 14 53.76 -30.08 12.64
CA SER A 14 53.38 -28.70 12.21
C SER A 14 52.43 -28.66 11.05
N VAL A 15 52.40 -29.67 10.19
CA VAL A 15 51.47 -29.71 9.00
C VAL A 15 50.07 -30.14 9.43
N LEU A 16 49.93 -30.97 10.48
CA LEU A 16 48.63 -31.43 10.96
C LEU A 16 47.84 -30.33 11.70
N TYR A 17 48.55 -29.42 12.40
CA TYR A 17 47.90 -28.27 13.08
C TYR A 17 47.46 -27.17 12.11
N PHE A 18 48.12 -27.01 10.96
CA PHE A 18 47.76 -26.03 9.96
C PHE A 18 46.51 -26.44 9.15
N PHE A 19 46.28 -27.75 8.93
CA PHE A 19 45.08 -28.25 8.29
C PHE A 19 43.83 -28.25 9.18
N LEU A 20 44.01 -28.38 10.51
CA LEU A 20 42.89 -28.26 11.48
C LEU A 20 42.44 -26.81 11.69
N PHE A 21 43.30 -25.81 11.45
CA PHE A 21 42.93 -24.40 11.55
C PHE A 21 42.20 -23.86 10.29
N LEU A 22 42.46 -24.48 9.14
CA LEU A 22 41.72 -24.13 7.88
C LEU A 22 40.34 -24.78 7.78
N ALA A 23 40.08 -25.87 8.49
CA ALA A 23 38.76 -26.50 8.53
C ALA A 23 37.77 -25.76 9.45
N GLY A 24 38.24 -24.88 10.33
CA GLY A 24 37.39 -24.09 11.26
C GLY A 24 36.79 -22.82 10.67
N LEU A 25 37.21 -22.38 9.48
CA LEU A 25 36.76 -21.12 8.87
C LEU A 25 35.58 -21.27 7.86
N HIS A 26 35.04 -22.48 7.72
CA HIS A 26 33.94 -22.75 6.76
C HIS A 26 32.56 -22.98 7.41
N SER A 27 32.39 -22.59 8.69
CA SER A 27 31.13 -22.88 9.40
C SER A 27 30.43 -21.66 9.98
N ALA A 28 30.34 -20.56 9.23
CA ALA A 28 29.45 -19.45 9.60
C ALA A 28 28.81 -18.83 8.37
N GLN A 29 28.54 -19.61 7.35
CA GLN A 29 27.51 -19.25 6.37
C GLN A 29 26.22 -19.73 7.00
N ALA A 30 25.61 -18.87 7.84
CA ALA A 30 24.26 -19.09 8.32
C ALA A 30 23.42 -19.36 7.06
N ALA A 31 22.82 -20.55 6.99
CA ALA A 31 21.91 -20.92 5.94
C ALA A 31 20.84 -19.83 5.91
N ALA A 32 20.98 -18.88 4.99
CA ALA A 32 19.92 -17.95 4.68
C ALA A 32 18.76 -18.83 4.23
N GLY A 33 17.78 -19.05 5.12
CA GLY A 33 16.59 -19.83 4.81
C GLY A 33 16.00 -19.32 3.51
N SER A 34 15.41 -20.19 2.70
CA SER A 34 14.74 -19.76 1.47
C SER A 34 13.75 -18.64 1.79
N PRO A 35 13.70 -17.58 0.97
CA PRO A 35 12.82 -16.45 1.24
C PRO A 35 11.37 -16.89 1.43
N THR A 36 10.70 -16.30 2.41
CA THR A 36 9.28 -16.59 2.66
C THR A 36 8.43 -16.06 1.52
N LYS A 37 7.66 -16.92 0.89
CA LYS A 37 6.73 -16.52 -0.18
C LYS A 37 5.54 -15.77 0.42
N VAL A 38 5.26 -14.60 -0.12
CA VAL A 38 4.13 -13.75 0.30
C VAL A 38 3.41 -13.26 -0.94
N VAL A 39 2.11 -13.48 -1.02
CA VAL A 39 1.23 -12.88 -2.01
C VAL A 39 0.59 -11.65 -1.39
N LEU A 40 0.76 -10.50 -2.03
CA LEU A 40 0.15 -9.22 -1.65
C LEU A 40 -0.74 -8.75 -2.79
N THR A 41 -2.03 -8.58 -2.51
CA THR A 41 -2.98 -8.04 -3.49
C THR A 41 -3.09 -6.53 -3.39
N VAL A 42 -3.28 -5.86 -4.54
CA VAL A 42 -3.52 -4.41 -4.64
C VAL A 42 -4.64 -4.12 -5.63
N GLY A 43 -5.60 -3.29 -5.22
CA GLY A 43 -6.81 -3.02 -6.03
C GLY A 43 -6.77 -1.71 -6.82
N ALA A 44 -5.64 -1.01 -6.85
CA ALA A 44 -5.48 0.26 -7.56
C ALA A 44 -4.11 0.36 -8.22
N VAL A 45 -3.98 1.30 -9.16
CA VAL A 45 -2.72 1.72 -9.79
C VAL A 45 -2.64 3.23 -9.65
N SER A 46 -1.84 3.69 -8.70
CA SER A 46 -1.61 5.12 -8.47
C SER A 46 -0.26 5.33 -7.77
N GLU A 47 0.12 6.57 -7.55
CA GLU A 47 1.30 6.97 -6.77
C GLU A 47 1.24 6.49 -5.31
N ARG A 48 0.05 6.17 -4.78
CA ARG A 48 -0.13 5.61 -3.42
C ARG A 48 0.49 4.23 -3.25
N GLU A 49 0.66 3.50 -4.34
CA GLU A 49 1.32 2.20 -4.41
C GLU A 49 2.81 2.31 -4.69
N GLY A 50 3.33 3.54 -4.88
CA GLY A 50 4.72 3.78 -5.28
C GLY A 50 5.76 3.16 -4.34
N VAL A 51 5.50 3.15 -3.03
CA VAL A 51 6.37 2.48 -2.06
C VAL A 51 6.52 0.97 -2.34
N LEU A 52 5.46 0.30 -2.81
CA LEU A 52 5.50 -1.10 -3.23
C LEU A 52 6.32 -1.29 -4.51
N TYR A 53 6.12 -0.42 -5.50
CA TYR A 53 6.83 -0.48 -6.78
C TYR A 53 8.33 -0.30 -6.59
N VAL A 54 8.73 0.65 -5.76
CA VAL A 54 10.15 0.90 -5.43
C VAL A 54 10.70 -0.28 -4.62
N ALA A 55 9.99 -0.79 -3.62
CA ALA A 55 10.44 -1.92 -2.81
C ALA A 55 10.71 -3.17 -3.66
N LEU A 56 9.84 -3.45 -4.64
CA LEU A 56 10.00 -4.56 -5.57
C LEU A 56 11.21 -4.36 -6.51
N ASP A 57 11.28 -3.22 -7.19
CA ASP A 57 12.30 -2.96 -8.20
C ASP A 57 13.71 -2.83 -7.60
N GLN A 58 13.82 -2.30 -6.37
CA GLN A 58 15.10 -2.18 -5.65
C GLN A 58 15.45 -3.44 -4.84
N GLY A 59 14.59 -4.47 -4.85
CA GLY A 59 14.86 -5.75 -4.19
C GLY A 59 14.79 -5.72 -2.67
N PHE A 60 14.14 -4.72 -2.06
CA PHE A 60 14.09 -4.60 -0.59
C PHE A 60 13.35 -5.76 0.07
N PHE A 61 12.32 -6.33 -0.57
CA PHE A 61 11.68 -7.53 -0.03
C PHE A 61 12.65 -8.70 0.07
N ARG A 62 13.42 -8.97 -0.99
CA ARG A 62 14.43 -10.06 -0.98
C ARG A 62 15.53 -9.81 0.05
N LYS A 63 15.96 -8.55 0.22
CA LYS A 63 16.92 -8.14 1.25
C LYS A 63 16.45 -8.55 2.66
N HIS A 64 15.14 -8.50 2.91
CA HIS A 64 14.53 -8.89 4.18
C HIS A 64 13.97 -10.32 4.17
N GLY A 65 14.43 -11.20 3.26
CA GLY A 65 14.05 -12.60 3.24
C GLY A 65 12.60 -12.87 2.81
N VAL A 66 11.99 -11.95 2.04
CA VAL A 66 10.64 -12.10 1.49
C VAL A 66 10.69 -12.24 -0.03
N ASP A 67 10.08 -13.28 -0.56
CA ASP A 67 9.79 -13.44 -1.98
C ASP A 67 8.35 -12.97 -2.24
N LEU A 68 8.20 -11.66 -2.48
CA LEU A 68 6.89 -11.03 -2.59
C LEU A 68 6.39 -11.09 -4.03
N THR A 69 5.19 -11.65 -4.19
CA THR A 69 4.40 -11.58 -5.43
C THR A 69 3.33 -10.51 -5.27
N LEU A 70 3.47 -9.40 -5.98
CA LEU A 70 2.45 -8.35 -6.04
C LEU A 70 1.41 -8.70 -7.10
N VAL A 71 0.17 -8.93 -6.68
CA VAL A 71 -0.94 -9.27 -7.57
C VAL A 71 -1.89 -8.07 -7.67
N GLN A 72 -1.90 -7.44 -8.84
CA GLN A 72 -2.89 -6.41 -9.11
C GLN A 72 -4.23 -7.07 -9.44
N VAL A 73 -5.24 -6.77 -8.64
CA VAL A 73 -6.63 -7.18 -8.87
C VAL A 73 -7.44 -6.04 -9.47
N ARG A 74 -8.59 -6.37 -10.08
CA ARG A 74 -9.42 -5.36 -10.76
C ARG A 74 -10.11 -4.38 -9.81
N SER A 75 -10.24 -4.75 -8.54
CA SER A 75 -10.91 -3.90 -7.54
C SER A 75 -10.56 -4.31 -6.12
N GLY A 76 -10.76 -3.39 -5.15
CA GLY A 76 -10.59 -3.65 -3.73
C GLY A 76 -11.39 -4.86 -3.21
N PRO A 77 -12.69 -4.99 -3.51
CA PRO A 77 -13.47 -6.16 -3.09
C PRO A 77 -12.88 -7.51 -3.49
N ILE A 78 -12.31 -7.63 -4.70
CA ILE A 78 -11.63 -8.87 -5.15
C ILE A 78 -10.39 -9.14 -4.29
N GLY A 79 -9.61 -8.11 -3.96
CA GLY A 79 -8.45 -8.26 -3.09
C GLY A 79 -8.83 -8.70 -1.67
N ILE A 80 -9.93 -8.18 -1.13
CA ILE A 80 -10.44 -8.59 0.18
C ILE A 80 -10.97 -10.03 0.15
N ALA A 81 -11.62 -10.46 -0.92
CA ALA A 81 -12.03 -11.85 -1.09
C ALA A 81 -10.81 -12.80 -1.11
N ALA A 82 -9.77 -12.48 -1.87
CA ALA A 82 -8.53 -13.27 -1.91
C ALA A 82 -7.82 -13.31 -0.54
N LEU A 83 -7.84 -12.20 0.22
CA LEU A 83 -7.32 -12.18 1.58
C LEU A 83 -8.14 -13.07 2.52
N SER A 84 -9.47 -12.97 2.46
CA SER A 84 -10.37 -13.74 3.33
C SER A 84 -10.33 -15.25 3.04
N SER A 85 -10.11 -15.65 1.77
CA SER A 85 -9.96 -17.07 1.39
C SER A 85 -8.57 -17.65 1.68
N GLY A 86 -7.56 -16.79 2.00
CA GLY A 86 -6.18 -17.21 2.20
C GLY A 86 -5.35 -17.34 0.91
N GLU A 87 -5.93 -17.01 -0.26
CA GLU A 87 -5.19 -16.96 -1.53
C GLU A 87 -4.11 -15.87 -1.53
N SER A 88 -4.28 -14.82 -0.74
CA SER A 88 -3.23 -13.85 -0.43
C SER A 88 -3.00 -13.77 1.08
N GLN A 89 -1.76 -13.49 1.49
CA GLN A 89 -1.39 -13.30 2.89
C GLN A 89 -1.64 -11.86 3.33
N LEU A 90 -1.50 -10.93 2.40
CA LEU A 90 -1.63 -9.50 2.66
C LEU A 90 -2.47 -8.82 1.57
N ASN A 91 -3.15 -7.75 1.96
CA ASN A 91 -3.79 -6.84 1.03
C ASN A 91 -3.29 -5.42 1.30
N TRP A 92 -2.87 -4.71 0.25
CA TRP A 92 -2.60 -3.28 0.29
C TRP A 92 -3.86 -2.52 -0.04
N GLY A 93 -4.37 -1.79 0.92
CA GLY A 93 -5.61 -1.06 0.74
C GLY A 93 -5.89 -0.06 1.85
N SER A 94 -6.98 0.65 1.69
CA SER A 94 -7.53 1.59 2.66
C SER A 94 -8.76 1.01 3.35
N VAL A 95 -9.21 1.63 4.44
CA VAL A 95 -10.50 1.30 5.01
C VAL A 95 -11.61 1.55 3.97
N SER A 96 -12.52 0.61 3.81
CA SER A 96 -13.54 0.63 2.74
C SER A 96 -14.76 -0.19 3.12
N ALA A 97 -15.85 -0.04 2.36
CA ALA A 97 -17.03 -0.87 2.55
C ALA A 97 -16.75 -2.36 2.30
N ALA A 98 -15.79 -2.68 1.41
CA ALA A 98 -15.44 -4.06 1.12
C ALA A 98 -14.83 -4.78 2.33
N ASN A 99 -13.81 -4.17 2.98
CA ASN A 99 -13.19 -4.81 4.14
C ASN A 99 -14.07 -4.73 5.39
N LEU A 100 -14.71 -3.60 5.68
CA LEU A 100 -15.63 -3.50 6.81
C LEU A 100 -16.85 -4.41 6.64
N GLY A 101 -17.36 -4.57 5.42
CA GLY A 101 -18.44 -5.50 5.12
C GLY A 101 -18.02 -6.94 5.33
N ALA A 102 -16.85 -7.35 4.83
CA ALA A 102 -16.32 -8.70 5.05
C ALA A 102 -16.13 -8.98 6.55
N ILE A 103 -15.58 -8.04 7.33
CA ILE A 103 -15.40 -8.16 8.77
C ILE A 103 -16.77 -8.26 9.48
N ALA A 104 -17.74 -7.44 9.09
CA ALA A 104 -19.10 -7.47 9.64
C ALA A 104 -19.84 -8.79 9.35
N GLU A 105 -19.45 -9.50 8.29
CA GLU A 105 -19.94 -10.84 7.94
C GLU A 105 -19.06 -11.98 8.52
N GLY A 106 -18.09 -11.66 9.36
CA GLY A 106 -17.31 -12.63 10.13
C GLY A 106 -15.88 -12.90 9.62
N ALA A 107 -15.39 -12.17 8.60
CA ALA A 107 -13.99 -12.28 8.22
C ALA A 107 -13.09 -11.68 9.32
N ASP A 108 -12.13 -12.47 9.79
CA ASP A 108 -11.22 -12.04 10.87
C ASP A 108 -9.99 -11.32 10.29
N LEU A 109 -10.20 -10.08 9.85
CA LEU A 109 -9.18 -9.22 9.23
C LEU A 109 -8.76 -8.10 10.16
N VAL A 110 -7.47 -7.73 10.11
CA VAL A 110 -6.90 -6.61 10.88
C VAL A 110 -6.02 -5.72 10.02
N PHE A 111 -6.02 -4.42 10.33
CA PHE A 111 -5.06 -3.46 9.82
C PHE A 111 -3.77 -3.56 10.64
N VAL A 112 -2.66 -3.94 10.01
CA VAL A 112 -1.37 -4.14 10.69
C VAL A 112 -0.42 -2.95 10.53
N ALA A 113 -0.60 -2.13 9.49
CA ALA A 113 0.15 -0.89 9.29
C ALA A 113 -0.62 0.06 8.37
N SER A 114 -0.32 1.36 8.45
CA SER A 114 -0.81 2.38 7.53
C SER A 114 0.32 3.32 7.11
N PHE A 115 0.47 3.48 5.82
CA PHE A 115 1.49 4.35 5.22
C PHE A 115 0.92 5.70 4.80
N ILE A 116 -0.41 5.81 4.70
CA ILE A 116 -1.13 7.04 4.33
C ILE A 116 -2.36 7.12 5.22
N ASN A 117 -2.43 8.15 6.07
CA ASN A 117 -3.52 8.35 7.03
C ASN A 117 -4.43 9.53 6.68
N LYS A 118 -4.63 9.77 5.40
CA LYS A 118 -5.43 10.87 4.86
C LYS A 118 -6.08 10.46 3.54
N LEU A 119 -7.13 11.16 3.16
CA LEU A 119 -7.63 11.10 1.78
C LEU A 119 -6.57 11.72 0.86
N THR A 120 -6.41 11.18 -0.33
CA THR A 120 -5.39 11.64 -1.27
C THR A 120 -5.91 11.58 -2.70
N GLY A 121 -5.73 12.64 -3.45
CA GLY A 121 -6.16 12.75 -4.83
C GLY A 121 -7.13 13.91 -5.05
N ASN A 122 -7.74 13.92 -6.21
CA ASN A 122 -8.59 15.02 -6.67
C ASN A 122 -10.01 14.54 -7.01
N VAL A 123 -10.99 15.35 -6.66
CA VAL A 123 -12.30 15.28 -7.35
C VAL A 123 -12.22 16.14 -8.60
N VAL A 124 -12.27 15.48 -9.75
CA VAL A 124 -12.17 16.13 -11.06
C VAL A 124 -13.55 16.12 -11.71
N SER A 125 -13.92 17.20 -12.36
CA SER A 125 -15.21 17.32 -13.04
C SER A 125 -15.06 17.91 -14.44
N ASN A 126 -16.09 17.70 -15.22
CA ASN A 126 -16.29 18.41 -16.46
C ASN A 126 -16.33 19.95 -16.20
N PRO A 127 -15.82 20.78 -17.12
CA PRO A 127 -15.66 22.23 -16.92
C PRO A 127 -16.96 22.99 -16.57
N ARG A 128 -18.14 22.41 -16.87
CA ARG A 128 -19.45 23.02 -16.58
C ARG A 128 -19.81 22.92 -15.10
N ILE A 129 -19.23 21.98 -14.36
CA ILE A 129 -19.44 21.80 -12.91
C ILE A 129 -18.37 22.61 -12.19
N ARG A 130 -18.79 23.68 -11.48
CA ARG A 130 -17.88 24.68 -10.91
C ARG A 130 -17.69 24.55 -9.41
N ASN A 131 -18.66 23.90 -8.74
CA ASN A 131 -18.69 23.75 -7.28
C ASN A 131 -19.38 22.43 -6.90
N PRO A 132 -19.19 21.92 -5.69
CA PRO A 132 -19.77 20.67 -5.24
C PRO A 132 -21.29 20.54 -5.36
N PRO A 133 -22.11 21.56 -5.05
CA PRO A 133 -23.58 21.48 -5.21
C PRO A 133 -24.05 21.17 -6.63
N GLU A 134 -23.26 21.49 -7.66
CA GLU A 134 -23.61 21.22 -9.05
C GLU A 134 -23.42 19.72 -9.43
N LEU A 135 -22.90 18.90 -8.51
CA LEU A 135 -22.86 17.44 -8.64
C LEU A 135 -24.25 16.77 -8.49
N LYS A 136 -25.28 17.50 -8.02
CA LYS A 136 -26.65 16.99 -7.94
C LYS A 136 -27.15 16.56 -9.32
N GLY A 137 -27.69 15.35 -9.39
CA GLY A 137 -28.16 14.74 -10.62
C GLY A 137 -27.07 14.29 -11.60
N LYS A 138 -25.78 14.30 -11.18
CA LYS A 138 -24.63 13.97 -12.02
C LYS A 138 -24.13 12.53 -11.79
N SER A 139 -23.35 12.06 -12.76
CA SER A 139 -22.67 10.77 -12.68
C SER A 139 -21.23 10.92 -12.24
N ILE A 140 -20.79 10.05 -11.30
CA ILE A 140 -19.43 10.02 -10.78
C ILE A 140 -18.78 8.67 -11.11
N GLY A 141 -17.64 8.72 -11.79
CA GLY A 141 -16.83 7.55 -12.11
C GLY A 141 -16.04 7.05 -10.88
N ILE A 142 -16.08 5.74 -10.62
CA ILE A 142 -15.40 5.05 -9.54
C ILE A 142 -14.76 3.76 -10.04
N ASN A 143 -13.79 3.19 -9.30
CA ASN A 143 -13.22 1.89 -9.64
C ASN A 143 -14.24 0.76 -9.50
N SER A 144 -14.87 0.68 -8.33
CA SER A 144 -15.90 -0.31 -8.00
C SER A 144 -16.72 0.16 -6.81
N LEU A 145 -17.95 -0.28 -6.71
CA LEU A 145 -18.76 -0.07 -5.51
C LEU A 145 -18.10 -0.76 -4.31
N GLY A 146 -18.10 -0.09 -3.17
CA GLY A 146 -17.51 -0.60 -1.93
C GLY A 146 -15.98 -0.55 -1.87
N GLY A 147 -15.29 -0.16 -2.94
CA GLY A 147 -13.83 0.00 -2.97
C GLY A 147 -13.35 1.33 -2.38
N GLY A 148 -12.01 1.49 -2.29
CA GLY A 148 -11.40 2.67 -1.68
C GLY A 148 -11.78 3.98 -2.35
N ALA A 149 -11.72 4.07 -3.69
CA ALA A 149 -12.09 5.30 -4.42
C ALA A 149 -13.57 5.65 -4.25
N TRP A 150 -14.44 4.64 -4.12
CA TRP A 150 -15.85 4.88 -3.82
C TRP A 150 -16.02 5.48 -2.42
N ILE A 151 -15.36 4.93 -1.39
CA ILE A 151 -15.45 5.49 -0.04
C ILE A 151 -14.85 6.90 0.05
N PHE A 152 -13.77 7.19 -0.69
CA PHE A 152 -13.23 8.55 -0.78
C PHE A 152 -14.26 9.52 -1.32
N THR A 153 -14.97 9.12 -2.39
CA THR A 153 -16.06 9.90 -2.96
C THR A 153 -17.19 10.10 -1.95
N MET A 154 -17.62 9.03 -1.29
CA MET A 154 -18.68 9.09 -0.29
C MET A 154 -18.35 10.01 0.90
N LEU A 155 -17.13 9.91 1.45
CA LEU A 155 -16.67 10.79 2.53
C LEU A 155 -16.58 12.26 2.08
N THR A 156 -16.17 12.49 0.84
CA THR A 156 -16.08 13.84 0.29
C THR A 156 -17.48 14.43 0.04
N LEU A 157 -18.41 13.63 -0.45
CA LEU A 157 -19.82 14.03 -0.60
C LEU A 157 -20.46 14.32 0.77
N ASP A 158 -20.24 13.45 1.76
CA ASP A 158 -20.71 13.62 3.15
C ASP A 158 -20.19 14.96 3.74
N TYR A 159 -18.90 15.25 3.56
CA TYR A 159 -18.30 16.52 3.96
C TYR A 159 -18.95 17.75 3.30
N TRP A 160 -19.38 17.62 2.04
CA TRP A 160 -20.10 18.67 1.30
C TRP A 160 -21.60 18.71 1.59
N GLY A 161 -22.10 17.83 2.47
CA GLY A 161 -23.54 17.73 2.76
C GLY A 161 -24.36 17.15 1.60
N LEU A 162 -23.71 16.45 0.66
CA LEU A 162 -24.36 15.79 -0.48
C LEU A 162 -24.65 14.33 -0.14
N VAL A 163 -25.89 13.90 -0.36
CA VAL A 163 -26.35 12.53 -0.14
C VAL A 163 -26.75 11.94 -1.49
N PRO A 164 -26.06 10.89 -1.98
CA PRO A 164 -26.26 10.38 -3.35
C PRO A 164 -27.70 10.08 -3.70
N GLU A 165 -28.42 9.39 -2.84
CA GLU A 165 -29.83 9.02 -3.06
C GLU A 165 -30.74 10.25 -3.13
N ARG A 166 -30.64 11.17 -2.17
CA ARG A 166 -31.43 12.41 -2.10
C ARG A 166 -31.10 13.34 -3.26
N ASP A 167 -29.79 13.49 -3.55
CA ASP A 167 -29.29 14.45 -4.54
C ASP A 167 -29.17 13.82 -5.95
N LYS A 168 -29.66 12.57 -6.13
CA LYS A 168 -29.67 11.81 -7.40
C LYS A 168 -28.32 11.69 -8.07
N ILE A 169 -27.23 11.55 -7.25
CA ILE A 169 -25.88 11.33 -7.75
C ILE A 169 -25.74 9.85 -8.10
N GLN A 170 -25.28 9.55 -9.31
CA GLN A 170 -25.12 8.18 -9.80
C GLN A 170 -23.66 7.77 -9.84
N PHE A 171 -23.33 6.59 -9.32
CA PHE A 171 -22.00 6.01 -9.45
C PHE A 171 -21.90 5.08 -10.65
N ARG A 172 -20.81 5.20 -11.41
CA ARG A 172 -20.47 4.29 -12.51
C ARG A 172 -19.13 3.62 -12.25
N ALA A 173 -19.16 2.31 -12.08
CA ALA A 173 -17.95 1.50 -11.91
C ALA A 173 -17.28 1.30 -13.27
N LEU A 174 -16.10 1.90 -13.45
CA LEU A 174 -15.36 1.91 -14.72
C LEU A 174 -14.04 1.13 -14.63
N GLY A 175 -13.65 0.64 -13.44
CA GLY A 175 -12.42 -0.10 -13.24
C GLY A 175 -11.21 0.80 -12.98
N ASP A 176 -10.16 0.68 -13.78
CA ASP A 176 -8.88 1.37 -13.56
C ASP A 176 -8.99 2.90 -13.70
N GLN A 177 -8.13 3.64 -12.98
CA GLN A 177 -8.12 5.11 -13.01
C GLN A 177 -7.88 5.69 -14.40
N SER A 178 -7.12 5.00 -15.24
CA SER A 178 -6.92 5.38 -16.64
C SER A 178 -8.24 5.35 -17.42
N VAL A 179 -9.08 4.34 -17.19
CA VAL A 179 -10.41 4.20 -17.83
C VAL A 179 -11.38 5.24 -17.27
N ILE A 180 -11.33 5.49 -15.95
CA ILE A 180 -12.15 6.54 -15.32
C ILE A 180 -11.79 7.92 -15.90
N ALA A 181 -10.49 8.23 -16.03
CA ALA A 181 -10.03 9.48 -16.61
C ALA A 181 -10.50 9.65 -18.08
N GLN A 182 -10.45 8.57 -18.88
CA GLN A 182 -11.03 8.57 -20.23
C GLN A 182 -12.55 8.77 -20.20
N GLY A 183 -13.24 8.17 -19.21
CA GLY A 183 -14.68 8.35 -19.01
C GLY A 183 -15.06 9.81 -18.74
N VAL A 184 -14.29 10.53 -17.92
CA VAL A 184 -14.47 11.97 -17.69
C VAL A 184 -14.17 12.77 -18.96
N LEU A 185 -13.05 12.46 -19.63
CA LEU A 185 -12.64 13.13 -20.87
C LEU A 185 -13.68 12.98 -21.99
N GLY A 186 -14.23 11.79 -22.15
CA GLY A 186 -15.23 11.47 -23.16
C GLY A 186 -16.67 11.77 -22.76
N GLY A 187 -16.92 12.30 -21.54
CA GLY A 187 -18.27 12.65 -21.06
C GLY A 187 -19.15 11.44 -20.68
N THR A 188 -18.57 10.26 -20.53
CA THR A 188 -19.29 9.06 -20.02
C THR A 188 -19.74 9.24 -18.58
N VAL A 189 -18.93 9.98 -17.79
CA VAL A 189 -19.23 10.44 -16.44
C VAL A 189 -18.94 11.93 -16.32
N ASP A 190 -19.67 12.62 -15.44
CA ASP A 190 -19.56 14.07 -15.24
C ASP A 190 -18.40 14.47 -14.34
N ALA A 191 -18.06 13.60 -13.39
CA ALA A 191 -16.97 13.79 -12.44
C ALA A 191 -16.34 12.46 -12.03
N ALA A 192 -15.21 12.50 -11.38
CA ALA A 192 -14.58 11.32 -10.81
C ALA A 192 -13.64 11.70 -9.66
N PHE A 193 -13.40 10.72 -8.78
CA PHE A 193 -12.25 10.73 -7.90
C PHE A 193 -11.07 10.09 -8.63
N LEU A 194 -9.93 10.79 -8.68
CA LEU A 194 -8.72 10.36 -9.35
C LEU A 194 -7.48 10.62 -8.48
N GLY A 195 -6.46 9.77 -8.62
CA GLY A 195 -5.12 10.09 -8.13
C GLY A 195 -4.56 11.35 -8.77
N TYR A 196 -3.58 11.95 -8.12
CA TYR A 196 -3.03 13.26 -8.54
C TYR A 196 -2.52 13.25 -9.99
N THR A 197 -1.84 12.18 -10.41
CA THR A 197 -1.32 12.05 -11.78
C THR A 197 -2.42 12.21 -12.83
N TYR A 198 -3.51 11.45 -12.67
CA TYR A 198 -4.63 11.53 -13.62
C TYR A 198 -5.44 12.82 -13.45
N GLY A 199 -5.54 13.34 -12.23
CA GLY A 199 -6.14 14.65 -11.96
C GLY A 199 -5.42 15.76 -12.73
N LYS A 200 -4.10 15.81 -12.67
CA LYS A 200 -3.26 16.76 -13.41
C LYS A 200 -3.37 16.63 -14.92
N ILE A 201 -3.41 15.39 -15.42
CA ILE A 201 -3.61 15.15 -16.87
C ILE A 201 -4.95 15.73 -17.35
N LEU A 202 -6.01 15.58 -16.58
CA LEU A 202 -7.30 16.15 -16.94
C LEU A 202 -7.33 17.67 -16.77
N GLU A 203 -6.72 18.20 -15.70
CA GLU A 203 -6.58 19.66 -15.49
C GLU A 203 -5.86 20.33 -16.67
N SER A 204 -4.77 19.75 -17.16
CA SER A 204 -4.05 20.27 -18.34
C SER A 204 -4.88 20.26 -19.62
N LYS A 205 -5.98 19.51 -19.66
CA LYS A 205 -6.96 19.45 -20.76
C LYS A 205 -8.19 20.35 -20.51
N GLY A 206 -8.16 21.19 -19.47
CA GLY A 206 -9.21 22.15 -19.15
C GLY A 206 -10.35 21.61 -18.25
N PHE A 207 -10.19 20.41 -17.71
CA PHE A 207 -11.11 19.88 -16.70
C PHE A 207 -10.84 20.54 -15.34
N ARG A 208 -11.86 20.55 -14.49
CA ARG A 208 -11.80 21.28 -13.22
C ARG A 208 -11.45 20.36 -12.06
N ILE A 209 -10.49 20.76 -11.25
CA ILE A 209 -10.28 20.20 -9.91
C ILE A 209 -11.30 20.87 -8.98
N LEU A 210 -12.34 20.12 -8.57
CA LEU A 210 -13.32 20.61 -7.58
C LEU A 210 -12.74 20.64 -6.17
N ALA A 211 -11.90 19.66 -5.84
CA ALA A 211 -11.15 19.61 -4.60
C ALA A 211 -9.89 18.77 -4.73
N ASP A 212 -8.84 19.23 -4.06
CA ASP A 212 -7.76 18.41 -3.55
C ASP A 212 -8.22 17.87 -2.19
N VAL A 213 -8.54 16.57 -2.13
CA VAL A 213 -9.20 16.01 -0.95
C VAL A 213 -8.25 15.89 0.26
N GLU A 214 -6.93 15.94 0.04
CA GLU A 214 -5.94 15.99 1.11
C GLU A 214 -6.09 17.26 1.99
N LYS A 215 -6.60 18.34 1.40
CA LYS A 215 -6.83 19.62 2.10
C LYS A 215 -8.13 19.65 2.89
N LEU A 216 -8.96 18.61 2.77
CA LEU A 216 -10.20 18.51 3.54
C LEU A 216 -9.94 17.85 4.88
N PRO A 217 -10.49 18.37 6.00
CA PRO A 217 -10.26 17.84 7.35
C PRO A 217 -11.11 16.58 7.59
N ILE A 218 -10.91 15.55 6.76
CA ILE A 218 -11.65 14.29 6.83
C ILE A 218 -10.72 13.22 7.41
N PRO A 219 -10.94 12.75 8.67
CA PRO A 219 -10.16 11.64 9.22
C PRO A 219 -10.34 10.37 8.39
N TYR A 220 -9.23 9.74 8.02
CA TYR A 220 -9.27 8.56 7.18
C TYR A 220 -8.07 7.63 7.39
N GLN A 221 -8.32 6.32 7.42
CA GLN A 221 -7.32 5.27 7.32
C GLN A 221 -7.09 4.98 5.83
N GLY A 222 -6.03 5.54 5.29
CA GLY A 222 -5.65 5.39 3.88
C GLY A 222 -4.88 4.10 3.60
N SER A 223 -3.94 4.16 2.66
CA SER A 223 -3.24 2.96 2.18
C SER A 223 -2.33 2.34 3.24
N GLY A 224 -2.52 1.07 3.48
CA GLY A 224 -1.78 0.28 4.44
C GLY A 224 -1.91 -1.21 4.18
N LEU A 225 -1.49 -2.00 5.14
CA LEU A 225 -1.52 -3.46 5.08
C LEU A 225 -2.65 -4.02 5.93
N LEU A 226 -3.46 -4.90 5.32
CA LEU A 226 -4.41 -5.77 5.98
C LEU A 226 -3.88 -7.20 5.92
N ALA A 227 -4.18 -7.96 6.97
CA ALA A 227 -3.91 -9.39 7.10
C ALA A 227 -5.10 -10.11 7.71
N GLN A 228 -5.19 -11.43 7.55
CA GLN A 228 -5.99 -12.24 8.46
C GLN A 228 -5.35 -12.20 9.85
N ARG A 229 -6.14 -12.07 10.91
CA ARG A 229 -5.64 -12.04 12.30
C ARG A 229 -4.85 -13.31 12.64
N GLY A 230 -5.30 -14.47 12.18
CA GLY A 230 -4.59 -15.73 12.34
C GLY A 230 -3.19 -15.71 11.70
N PHE A 231 -3.04 -15.12 10.51
CA PHE A 231 -1.74 -14.95 9.87
C PHE A 231 -0.88 -13.93 10.62
N ALA A 232 -1.44 -12.82 11.06
CA ALA A 232 -0.72 -11.82 11.86
C ALA A 232 -0.16 -12.43 13.15
N ALA A 233 -0.94 -13.25 13.83
CA ALA A 233 -0.54 -13.92 15.07
C ALA A 233 0.50 -15.04 14.85
N SER A 234 0.36 -15.85 13.79
CA SER A 234 1.25 -17.00 13.53
C SER A 234 2.56 -16.61 12.82
N SER A 235 2.57 -15.50 12.11
CA SER A 235 3.69 -15.09 11.24
C SER A 235 4.11 -13.63 11.43
N PRO A 236 4.26 -13.13 12.68
CA PRO A 236 4.59 -11.72 12.92
C PRO A 236 5.95 -11.34 12.32
N GLY A 237 6.92 -12.27 12.26
CA GLY A 237 8.21 -12.06 11.63
C GLY A 237 8.12 -11.83 10.12
N THR A 238 7.16 -12.47 9.45
CA THR A 238 6.91 -12.22 8.01
C THR A 238 6.37 -10.81 7.79
N ILE A 239 5.40 -10.38 8.60
CA ILE A 239 4.88 -9.01 8.55
C ILE A 239 5.98 -8.00 8.85
N GLU A 240 6.81 -8.26 9.85
CA GLU A 240 7.95 -7.41 10.19
C GLU A 240 8.92 -7.25 9.02
N ASN A 241 9.28 -8.35 8.35
CA ASN A 241 10.17 -8.32 7.20
C ASN A 241 9.57 -7.54 6.02
N VAL A 242 8.26 -7.67 5.78
CA VAL A 242 7.54 -6.85 4.78
C VAL A 242 7.58 -5.37 5.17
N LEU A 243 7.30 -5.02 6.43
CA LEU A 243 7.33 -3.64 6.89
C LEU A 243 8.75 -3.04 6.81
N ARG A 244 9.79 -3.80 7.19
CA ARG A 244 11.20 -3.37 7.03
C ARG A 244 11.55 -3.06 5.58
N ALA A 245 11.11 -3.89 4.63
CA ALA A 245 11.31 -3.65 3.20
C ALA A 245 10.62 -2.36 2.73
N LEU A 246 9.40 -2.10 3.21
CA LEU A 246 8.67 -0.88 2.88
C LEU A 246 9.28 0.36 3.52
N LEU A 247 9.80 0.26 4.75
CA LEU A 247 10.53 1.36 5.40
C LEU A 247 11.84 1.68 4.67
N ASP A 248 12.60 0.67 4.22
CA ASP A 248 13.78 0.87 3.37
C ASP A 248 13.39 1.56 2.06
N SER A 249 12.24 1.20 1.48
CA SER A 249 11.69 1.86 0.28
C SER A 249 11.35 3.33 0.54
N LEU A 250 10.74 3.65 1.68
CA LEU A 250 10.47 5.05 2.06
C LEU A 250 11.77 5.86 2.19
N ALA A 251 12.76 5.31 2.88
CA ALA A 251 14.07 5.95 3.00
C ALA A 251 14.74 6.17 1.64
N PHE A 252 14.61 5.20 0.73
CA PHE A 252 15.12 5.30 -0.63
C PHE A 252 14.41 6.39 -1.45
N ILE A 253 13.08 6.51 -1.34
CA ILE A 253 12.25 7.52 -2.02
C ILE A 253 12.64 8.92 -1.56
N HIS A 254 12.89 9.12 -0.26
CA HIS A 254 13.22 10.42 0.30
C HIS A 254 14.67 10.85 0.08
N ASN A 255 15.56 9.99 -0.42
CA ASN A 255 16.91 10.36 -0.79
C ASN A 255 16.91 10.94 -2.22
N PRO A 256 17.22 12.25 -2.41
CA PRO A 256 17.19 12.89 -3.72
C PRO A 256 18.12 12.26 -4.77
N ALA A 257 19.20 11.61 -4.33
CA ALA A 257 20.13 10.91 -5.23
C ALA A 257 19.46 9.76 -5.97
N ASN A 258 18.38 9.18 -5.40
CA ASN A 258 17.67 8.04 -5.97
C ASN A 258 16.50 8.46 -6.88
N LYS A 259 16.27 9.77 -7.08
CA LYS A 259 15.14 10.26 -7.89
C LYS A 259 14.99 9.56 -9.24
N PRO A 260 16.07 9.35 -10.06
CA PRO A 260 15.92 8.68 -11.36
C PRO A 260 15.39 7.24 -11.23
N GLN A 261 15.86 6.48 -10.24
CA GLN A 261 15.43 5.11 -10.00
C GLN A 261 13.98 5.06 -9.49
N VAL A 262 13.62 5.97 -8.57
CA VAL A 262 12.25 6.09 -8.06
C VAL A 262 11.28 6.43 -9.19
N MET A 263 11.60 7.39 -10.04
CA MET A 263 10.79 7.75 -11.21
C MET A 263 10.62 6.58 -12.17
N LYS A 264 11.68 5.80 -12.40
CA LYS A 264 11.62 4.60 -13.25
C LYS A 264 10.66 3.55 -12.67
N SER A 265 10.77 3.25 -11.37
CA SER A 265 9.89 2.30 -10.68
C SER A 265 8.44 2.78 -10.70
N LEU A 266 8.22 4.08 -10.46
CA LEU A 266 6.89 4.69 -10.49
C LEU A 266 6.27 4.65 -11.89
N ALA A 267 7.03 5.04 -12.93
CA ALA A 267 6.56 5.01 -14.31
C ALA A 267 6.15 3.59 -14.74
N LYS A 268 6.94 2.57 -14.37
CA LYS A 268 6.61 1.16 -14.60
C LYS A 268 5.33 0.75 -13.87
N GLY A 269 5.20 1.08 -12.58
CA GLY A 269 4.03 0.76 -11.77
C GLY A 269 2.76 1.44 -12.27
N LEU A 270 2.85 2.70 -12.69
CA LEU A 270 1.75 3.48 -13.25
C LEU A 270 1.50 3.18 -14.75
N ARG A 271 2.32 2.32 -15.38
CA ARG A 271 2.21 1.99 -16.81
C ARG A 271 2.32 3.22 -17.73
N LEU A 272 3.16 4.19 -17.33
CA LEU A 272 3.41 5.38 -18.13
C LEU A 272 4.34 5.04 -19.31
N LYS A 273 4.16 5.75 -20.43
CA LYS A 273 4.96 5.54 -21.64
C LYS A 273 6.38 6.09 -21.49
N ARG A 274 6.56 7.14 -20.72
CA ARG A 274 7.84 7.83 -20.52
C ARG A 274 8.12 7.99 -19.03
N VAL A 275 9.38 7.88 -18.65
CA VAL A 275 9.81 8.04 -17.24
C VAL A 275 9.60 9.48 -16.75
N GLU A 276 9.77 10.46 -17.65
CA GLU A 276 9.59 11.89 -17.34
C GLU A 276 8.16 12.19 -16.85
N ASP A 277 7.17 11.47 -17.36
CA ASP A 277 5.77 11.64 -16.99
C ASP A 277 5.48 11.22 -15.52
N ALA A 278 6.43 10.55 -14.86
CA ALA A 278 6.37 10.23 -13.43
C ALA A 278 6.85 11.37 -12.51
N GLY A 279 7.31 12.50 -13.08
CA GLY A 279 7.90 13.60 -12.31
C GLY A 279 6.98 14.18 -11.25
N ASP A 280 5.74 14.49 -11.61
CA ASP A 280 4.74 14.99 -10.68
C ASP A 280 4.38 13.94 -9.61
N GLY A 281 4.22 12.68 -10.00
CA GLY A 281 3.98 11.57 -9.09
C GLY A 281 5.10 11.39 -8.07
N TYR A 282 6.37 11.56 -8.49
CA TYR A 282 7.51 11.57 -7.56
C TYR A 282 7.41 12.71 -6.53
N GLN A 283 7.08 13.93 -6.95
CA GLN A 283 6.92 15.05 -6.01
C GLN A 283 5.79 14.80 -5.01
N ILE A 284 4.69 14.22 -5.47
CA ILE A 284 3.58 13.83 -4.61
C ILE A 284 4.03 12.80 -3.58
N MET A 285 4.77 11.76 -3.99
CA MET A 285 5.25 10.70 -3.10
C MET A 285 6.10 11.23 -1.94
N LEU A 286 6.86 12.31 -2.13
CA LEU A 286 7.69 12.91 -1.07
C LEU A 286 6.87 13.45 0.11
N GLY A 287 5.60 13.85 -0.11
CA GLY A 287 4.70 14.35 0.95
C GLY A 287 3.57 13.39 1.32
N LEU A 288 3.51 12.22 0.68
CA LEU A 288 2.35 11.34 0.75
C LEU A 288 2.34 10.45 1.99
N TYR A 289 3.51 9.89 2.33
CA TYR A 289 3.62 8.84 3.32
C TYR A 289 3.86 9.37 4.73
N GLU A 290 3.29 8.67 5.69
CA GLU A 290 3.45 8.94 7.11
C GLU A 290 4.87 8.58 7.58
N LYS A 291 5.40 9.36 8.53
CA LYS A 291 6.65 9.02 9.23
C LYS A 291 6.46 7.84 10.18
N LYS A 292 5.29 7.76 10.82
CA LYS A 292 4.90 6.67 11.70
C LYS A 292 3.75 5.90 11.05
N ILE A 293 3.97 4.64 10.77
CA ILE A 293 3.06 3.80 9.99
C ILE A 293 1.95 3.12 10.83
N TYR A 294 1.49 3.80 11.89
CA TYR A 294 0.39 3.29 12.72
C TYR A 294 -0.94 3.32 11.97
N PRO A 295 -1.78 2.26 12.10
CA PRO A 295 -3.16 2.33 11.65
C PRO A 295 -3.92 3.47 12.33
N ASN A 296 -4.78 4.15 11.57
CA ASN A 296 -5.55 5.30 12.04
C ASN A 296 -6.93 4.86 12.55
N VAL A 297 -7.04 4.62 13.85
CA VAL A 297 -8.29 4.18 14.50
C VAL A 297 -9.44 5.18 14.27
N ASP A 298 -9.16 6.48 14.37
CA ASP A 298 -10.20 7.52 14.16
C ASP A 298 -10.69 7.53 12.70
N GLY A 299 -9.75 7.34 11.76
CA GLY A 299 -10.08 7.19 10.34
C GLY A 299 -10.93 5.97 10.03
N ILE A 300 -10.66 4.83 10.67
CA ILE A 300 -11.50 3.62 10.60
C ILE A 300 -12.88 3.92 11.19
N GLY A 301 -12.93 4.55 12.36
CA GLY A 301 -14.18 4.92 13.04
C GLY A 301 -15.05 5.84 12.20
N ASN A 302 -14.46 6.80 11.47
CA ASN A 302 -15.20 7.70 10.59
C ASN A 302 -15.90 6.93 9.44
N VAL A 303 -15.23 5.93 8.86
CA VAL A 303 -15.84 5.10 7.81
C VAL A 303 -16.93 4.19 8.39
N ILE A 304 -16.71 3.62 9.59
CA ILE A 304 -17.75 2.85 10.30
C ILE A 304 -18.99 3.73 10.53
N ARG A 305 -18.81 4.98 10.99
CA ARG A 305 -19.89 5.95 11.20
C ARG A 305 -20.67 6.19 9.91
N LEU A 306 -19.97 6.46 8.80
CA LEU A 306 -20.61 6.74 7.52
C LEU A 306 -21.41 5.54 7.00
N LEU A 307 -20.80 4.38 6.90
CA LEU A 307 -21.42 3.17 6.37
C LEU A 307 -22.45 2.56 7.33
N GLY A 308 -22.26 2.76 8.63
CA GLY A 308 -23.17 2.31 9.68
C GLY A 308 -24.54 2.98 9.65
N GLN A 309 -24.69 4.10 8.91
CA GLN A 309 -26.00 4.74 8.68
C GLN A 309 -26.97 3.83 7.91
N SER A 310 -26.43 3.03 6.99
CA SER A 310 -27.22 2.12 6.15
C SER A 310 -26.94 0.63 6.42
N ASN A 311 -25.96 0.28 7.25
CA ASN A 311 -25.58 -1.10 7.55
C ASN A 311 -25.38 -1.30 9.05
N GLU A 312 -26.38 -1.94 9.70
CA GLU A 312 -26.37 -2.23 11.14
C GLU A 312 -25.19 -3.09 11.59
N LYS A 313 -24.75 -4.07 10.78
CA LYS A 313 -23.61 -4.93 11.13
C LYS A 313 -22.30 -4.12 11.18
N ILE A 314 -22.10 -3.22 10.20
CA ILE A 314 -20.93 -2.32 10.19
C ILE A 314 -20.99 -1.36 11.38
N ARG A 315 -22.18 -0.84 11.74
CA ARG A 315 -22.35 0.08 12.88
C ARG A 315 -21.89 -0.50 14.20
N ARG A 316 -21.94 -1.84 14.35
CA ARG A 316 -21.52 -2.54 15.59
C ARG A 316 -20.02 -2.76 15.69
N LEU A 317 -19.26 -2.56 14.60
CA LEU A 317 -17.80 -2.71 14.61
C LEU A 317 -17.16 -1.64 15.50
N LYS A 318 -16.11 -2.03 16.21
CA LYS A 318 -15.28 -1.13 17.01
C LYS A 318 -13.92 -0.96 16.35
N ALA A 319 -13.61 0.25 15.93
CA ALA A 319 -12.40 0.54 15.15
C ALA A 319 -11.10 0.03 15.81
N ALA A 320 -10.99 0.15 17.14
CA ALA A 320 -9.82 -0.31 17.89
C ALA A 320 -9.63 -1.84 17.83
N GLU A 321 -10.71 -2.62 17.69
CA GLU A 321 -10.64 -4.08 17.59
C GLU A 321 -10.19 -4.55 16.18
N LEU A 322 -10.17 -3.65 15.20
CA LEU A 322 -9.76 -3.92 13.81
C LEU A 322 -8.28 -3.64 13.55
N VAL A 323 -7.50 -3.35 14.59
CA VAL A 323 -6.10 -2.97 14.49
C VAL A 323 -5.22 -3.96 15.25
N ASP A 324 -4.10 -4.35 14.64
CA ASP A 324 -2.97 -5.01 15.30
C ASP A 324 -1.68 -4.28 14.94
N ASP A 325 -1.29 -3.33 15.77
CA ASP A 325 -0.09 -2.52 15.59
C ASP A 325 1.15 -3.08 16.33
N SER A 326 1.10 -4.32 16.79
CA SER A 326 2.15 -4.95 17.61
C SER A 326 3.53 -4.92 16.95
N VAL A 327 3.59 -5.21 15.64
CA VAL A 327 4.82 -5.18 14.85
C VAL A 327 5.30 -3.74 14.64
N VAL A 328 4.40 -2.78 14.42
CA VAL A 328 4.74 -1.36 14.27
C VAL A 328 5.36 -0.82 15.56
N ARG A 329 4.78 -1.15 16.72
CA ARG A 329 5.34 -0.79 18.05
C ARG A 329 6.72 -1.39 18.28
N LYS A 330 6.95 -2.61 17.81
CA LYS A 330 8.27 -3.25 17.87
C LYS A 330 9.28 -2.47 17.04
N LEU A 331 8.95 -2.14 15.79
CA LEU A 331 9.83 -1.39 14.89
C LEU A 331 10.12 0.01 15.41
N GLU A 332 9.15 0.68 16.05
CA GLU A 332 9.36 1.98 16.69
C GLU A 332 10.36 1.86 17.86
N LYS A 333 10.21 0.85 18.74
CA LYS A 333 11.15 0.62 19.86
C LYS A 333 12.58 0.34 19.37
N GLU A 334 12.73 -0.20 18.17
CA GLU A 334 14.02 -0.44 17.52
C GLU A 334 14.57 0.80 16.79
N GLY A 335 13.86 1.94 16.84
CA GLY A 335 14.27 3.19 16.19
C GLY A 335 14.15 3.14 14.66
N ARG A 336 13.23 2.36 14.11
CA ARG A 336 13.01 2.21 12.66
C ARG A 336 11.95 3.17 12.12
N LEU A 337 11.22 3.87 12.99
CA LEU A 337 10.14 4.83 12.65
C LEU A 337 10.49 6.23 13.10
#